data_f8a69f4e9c126990349fe87f101c724c
#
_entry.id   f8a69f4e9c126990349fe87f101c724c
#
_cell.length_a   1.000
_cell.length_b   1.000
_cell.length_c   1.000
_cell.angle_alpha   90.00
_cell.angle_beta   90.00
_cell.angle_gamma   90.00
#
_symmetry.space_group_name_H-M   'P 1'
#
loop_
_entity.id
_entity.type
_entity.pdbx_description
1 polymer ?
#
loop_
_entity_poly.entity_id
_entity_poly.type
_entity_poly.pdbx_seq_one_letter_code
_entity_poly.pdbx_strand_id
1 'polypeptide(L)'
;MREIKGDKMVKKQRNSNIEVLRIIATFMVILLHALGWSRALQIMEYPHIPVYWGLEAISIVAVNVFVLISGYYMVESKFKANNIFKIGIGGVWIYSIIFGMISLKLSGEAILPAQVIKIIFPLITKKFWFINSYLTLYILSPILNKTINSISKKMHMYLIIVMFILFSVRTTIFPMTWSQDPSGGMGIITFIMIYIMASWIRKYYQIKNHVKIWGGIYILCVLTLVLSKVIMIEIGALNYSTKFYMYNSPVVIIESISLFLLFLNRKPINGRSSNIINKMAQHSFSCYIIHFSMLSVLFTKIIPLDKYVHRVSVGVILALVSCIVIFLFCIMVDMLKTNLEKRYIALIESHKSYKAYMKICKKWDEIANEGN
;
A
#
# COMPACT_ATOMS: atom_id res chain seq x y z
N MET A 1 -32.88 -29.94 30.85
CA MET A 1 -32.71 -28.48 30.70
C MET A 1 -31.25 -28.18 30.95
N ARG A 2 -30.43 -28.08 29.91
CA ARG A 2 -29.03 -27.61 29.95
C ARG A 2 -28.97 -26.39 29.06
N GLU A 3 -28.69 -25.26 29.69
CA GLU A 3 -28.50 -23.95 29.01
C GLU A 3 -27.28 -24.01 28.09
N ILE A 4 -27.50 -23.73 26.83
CA ILE A 4 -26.45 -23.47 25.84
C ILE A 4 -25.93 -22.06 26.10
N LYS A 5 -24.77 -21.92 26.75
CA LYS A 5 -24.04 -20.66 26.87
C LYS A 5 -23.59 -20.23 25.49
N GLY A 6 -24.06 -19.04 25.11
CA GLY A 6 -23.78 -18.41 23.81
C GLY A 6 -22.30 -18.32 23.48
N ASP A 7 -22.00 -18.77 22.28
CA ASP A 7 -20.70 -18.68 21.61
C ASP A 7 -20.28 -17.19 21.45
N LYS A 8 -19.50 -16.68 22.39
CA LYS A 8 -18.77 -15.41 22.18
C LYS A 8 -17.79 -15.65 21.04
N MET A 9 -18.10 -15.18 19.84
CA MET A 9 -17.16 -15.14 18.75
C MET A 9 -15.83 -14.54 19.24
N VAL A 10 -14.83 -15.39 19.43
CA VAL A 10 -13.48 -14.98 19.79
C VAL A 10 -12.97 -14.10 18.64
N LYS A 11 -12.90 -12.81 18.87
CA LYS A 11 -12.37 -11.85 17.91
C LYS A 11 -10.95 -12.29 17.54
N LYS A 12 -10.76 -12.81 16.32
CA LYS A 12 -9.45 -13.31 15.84
C LYS A 12 -8.40 -12.22 16.10
N GLN A 13 -7.46 -12.50 17.00
CA GLN A 13 -6.45 -11.53 17.43
C GLN A 13 -5.60 -11.13 16.22
N ARG A 14 -5.43 -9.81 16.00
CA ARG A 14 -4.60 -9.28 14.91
C ARG A 14 -3.14 -9.65 15.17
N ASN A 15 -2.41 -10.02 14.11
CA ASN A 15 -0.97 -10.22 14.20
C ASN A 15 -0.26 -8.86 14.24
N SER A 16 0.19 -8.46 15.43
CA SER A 16 0.81 -7.14 15.64
C SER A 16 2.13 -6.96 14.86
N ASN A 17 2.83 -8.04 14.51
CA ASN A 17 4.01 -7.92 13.65
C ASN A 17 3.63 -7.43 12.25
N ILE A 18 2.51 -7.92 11.71
CA ILE A 18 1.99 -7.46 10.41
C ILE A 18 1.45 -6.02 10.50
N GLU A 19 0.90 -5.62 11.66
CA GLU A 19 0.50 -4.23 11.86
C GLU A 19 1.72 -3.29 11.98
N VAL A 20 2.84 -3.72 12.59
CA VAL A 20 4.12 -3.00 12.53
C VAL A 20 4.59 -2.86 11.08
N LEU A 21 4.56 -3.93 10.31
CA LEU A 21 4.93 -3.90 8.89
C LEU A 21 4.05 -2.90 8.11
N ARG A 22 2.76 -2.81 8.41
CA ARG A 22 1.84 -1.84 7.81
C ARG A 22 2.24 -0.40 8.13
N ILE A 23 2.63 -0.11 9.36
CA ILE A 23 3.14 1.20 9.78
C ILE A 23 4.43 1.52 9.02
N ILE A 24 5.39 0.60 8.98
CA ILE A 24 6.65 0.76 8.25
C ILE A 24 6.39 1.01 6.77
N ALA A 25 5.51 0.24 6.12
CA ALA A 25 5.12 0.45 4.73
C ALA A 25 4.51 1.85 4.51
N THR A 26 3.76 2.38 5.50
CA THR A 26 3.23 3.76 5.42
C THR A 26 4.37 4.79 5.43
N PHE A 27 5.38 4.63 6.30
CA PHE A 27 6.57 5.48 6.30
C PHE A 27 7.32 5.41 4.97
N MET A 28 7.50 4.19 4.44
CA MET A 28 8.15 3.98 3.14
C MET A 28 7.41 4.72 2.02
N VAL A 29 6.06 4.69 1.99
CA VAL A 29 5.27 5.44 0.98
C VAL A 29 5.48 6.95 1.13
N ILE A 30 5.50 7.49 2.34
CA ILE A 30 5.76 8.92 2.55
C ILE A 30 7.17 9.27 2.07
N LEU A 31 8.16 8.42 2.36
CA LEU A 31 9.55 8.61 1.94
C LEU A 31 9.70 8.58 0.41
N LEU A 32 9.09 7.61 -0.29
CA LEU A 32 9.04 7.57 -1.76
C LEU A 32 8.50 8.87 -2.35
N HIS A 33 7.42 9.40 -1.78
CA HIS A 33 6.86 10.66 -2.21
C HIS A 33 7.75 11.85 -1.88
N ALA A 34 8.41 11.86 -0.72
CA ALA A 34 9.37 12.90 -0.35
C ALA A 34 10.53 12.95 -1.35
N LEU A 35 11.13 11.80 -1.68
CA LEU A 35 12.23 11.68 -2.63
C LEU A 35 11.80 12.09 -4.06
N GLY A 36 10.62 11.64 -4.51
CA GLY A 36 10.11 11.95 -5.84
C GLY A 36 9.71 13.42 -6.01
N TRP A 37 8.94 13.99 -5.06
CA TRP A 37 8.46 15.38 -5.13
C TRP A 37 9.54 16.41 -4.86
N SER A 38 10.53 16.12 -4.03
CA SER A 38 11.70 16.97 -3.82
C SER A 38 12.69 16.93 -4.98
N ARG A 39 12.43 16.10 -6.00
CA ARG A 39 13.33 15.84 -7.12
C ARG A 39 14.71 15.29 -6.70
N ALA A 40 14.85 14.80 -5.46
CA ALA A 40 16.10 14.27 -4.92
C ALA A 40 16.72 13.21 -5.82
N LEU A 41 15.90 12.32 -6.40
CA LEU A 41 16.35 11.27 -7.32
C LEU A 41 16.80 11.77 -8.71
N GLN A 42 16.45 13.00 -9.07
CA GLN A 42 16.73 13.60 -10.38
C GLN A 42 17.92 14.56 -10.35
N ILE A 43 18.10 15.26 -9.22
CA ILE A 43 19.12 16.31 -9.04
C ILE A 43 20.48 15.70 -8.63
N MET A 44 20.49 14.45 -8.11
CA MET A 44 21.69 13.85 -7.55
C MET A 44 22.74 13.49 -8.59
N GLU A 45 23.95 13.92 -8.27
CA GLU A 45 25.19 13.56 -8.95
C GLU A 45 26.06 12.64 -8.07
N TYR A 46 27.07 12.02 -8.64
CA TYR A 46 28.04 11.27 -7.87
C TYR A 46 28.79 12.17 -6.88
N PRO A 47 29.13 11.67 -5.66
CA PRO A 47 28.98 10.28 -5.15
C PRO A 47 27.65 10.00 -4.42
N HIS A 48 26.65 10.87 -4.50
CA HIS A 48 25.45 10.85 -3.66
C HIS A 48 24.31 9.99 -4.20
N ILE A 49 24.36 9.60 -5.47
CA ILE A 49 23.37 8.74 -6.14
C ILE A 49 23.04 7.47 -5.32
N PRO A 50 24.02 6.68 -4.84
CA PRO A 50 23.73 5.43 -4.12
C PRO A 50 22.92 5.63 -2.83
N VAL A 51 23.07 6.78 -2.15
CA VAL A 51 22.39 7.04 -0.88
C VAL A 51 20.89 7.25 -1.11
N TYR A 52 20.50 8.14 -2.03
CA TYR A 52 19.09 8.43 -2.29
C TYR A 52 18.39 7.27 -3.01
N TRP A 53 19.07 6.62 -3.96
CA TRP A 53 18.55 5.41 -4.59
C TRP A 53 18.53 4.22 -3.65
N GLY A 54 19.37 4.19 -2.62
CA GLY A 54 19.29 3.24 -1.52
C GLY A 54 18.03 3.44 -0.65
N LEU A 55 17.67 4.69 -0.34
CA LEU A 55 16.42 5.01 0.34
C LEU A 55 15.20 4.63 -0.51
N GLU A 56 15.26 4.87 -1.83
CA GLU A 56 14.24 4.43 -2.78
C GLU A 56 14.15 2.90 -2.80
N ALA A 57 15.28 2.18 -2.90
CA ALA A 57 15.34 0.72 -2.88
C ALA A 57 14.67 0.14 -1.63
N ILE A 58 15.04 0.63 -0.45
CA ILE A 58 14.44 0.19 0.82
C ILE A 58 12.91 0.39 0.82
N SER A 59 12.41 1.44 0.16
CA SER A 59 11.03 1.91 0.28
C SER A 59 10.09 1.42 -0.83
N ILE A 60 10.61 1.09 -2.00
CA ILE A 60 9.82 0.76 -3.20
C ILE A 60 8.86 -0.43 -2.97
N VAL A 61 9.19 -1.32 -2.07
CA VAL A 61 8.38 -2.49 -1.71
C VAL A 61 7.05 -2.15 -1.03
N ALA A 62 6.87 -0.91 -0.56
CA ALA A 62 5.75 -0.53 0.31
C ALA A 62 4.38 -0.87 -0.29
N VAL A 63 4.17 -0.56 -1.57
CA VAL A 63 2.92 -0.84 -2.29
C VAL A 63 2.64 -2.34 -2.34
N ASN A 64 3.63 -3.12 -2.77
CA ASN A 64 3.52 -4.58 -2.85
C ASN A 64 3.25 -5.21 -1.48
N VAL A 65 3.88 -4.69 -0.42
CA VAL A 65 3.65 -5.13 0.96
C VAL A 65 2.20 -4.89 1.38
N PHE A 66 1.58 -3.74 1.05
CA PHE A 66 0.16 -3.52 1.32
C PHE A 66 -0.74 -4.53 0.60
N VAL A 67 -0.42 -4.88 -0.65
CA VAL A 67 -1.16 -5.89 -1.42
C VAL A 67 -0.94 -7.29 -0.83
N LEU A 68 0.30 -7.64 -0.43
CA LEU A 68 0.61 -8.92 0.25
C LEU A 68 -0.16 -9.06 1.56
N ILE A 69 -0.15 -8.02 2.42
CA ILE A 69 -0.92 -8.02 3.68
C ILE A 69 -2.40 -8.25 3.38
N SER A 70 -2.94 -7.51 2.39
CA SER A 70 -4.35 -7.60 2.04
C SER A 70 -4.70 -8.98 1.50
N GLY A 71 -3.96 -9.51 0.52
CA GLY A 71 -4.19 -10.82 -0.06
C GLY A 71 -4.10 -11.96 0.96
N TYR A 72 -3.11 -11.87 1.87
CA TYR A 72 -2.92 -12.85 2.94
C TYR A 72 -4.14 -13.00 3.86
N TYR A 73 -4.85 -11.90 4.14
CA TYR A 73 -6.04 -11.95 4.99
C TYR A 73 -7.35 -12.07 4.21
N MET A 74 -7.44 -11.46 3.02
CA MET A 74 -8.68 -11.43 2.23
C MET A 74 -9.06 -12.80 1.68
N VAL A 75 -8.09 -13.67 1.40
CA VAL A 75 -8.35 -15.02 0.85
C VAL A 75 -9.23 -15.88 1.77
N GLU A 76 -9.19 -15.65 3.09
CA GLU A 76 -10.06 -16.33 4.07
C GLU A 76 -11.18 -15.43 4.61
N SER A 77 -11.32 -14.22 4.11
CA SER A 77 -12.31 -13.26 4.63
C SER A 77 -13.53 -13.21 3.75
N LYS A 78 -14.70 -13.07 4.37
CA LYS A 78 -15.93 -12.81 3.64
C LYS A 78 -15.92 -11.39 3.06
N PHE A 79 -16.33 -11.27 1.83
CA PHE A 79 -16.53 -9.97 1.16
C PHE A 79 -17.62 -9.16 1.87
N LYS A 80 -17.41 -7.84 1.95
CA LYS A 80 -18.37 -6.89 2.53
C LYS A 80 -18.48 -5.67 1.64
N ALA A 81 -19.57 -5.52 0.92
CA ALA A 81 -19.82 -4.40 0.01
C ALA A 81 -19.72 -3.03 0.72
N ASN A 82 -20.13 -2.97 1.98
CA ASN A 82 -20.02 -1.75 2.79
C ASN A 82 -18.57 -1.24 2.94
N ASN A 83 -17.56 -2.10 2.82
CA ASN A 83 -16.15 -1.66 2.87
C ASN A 83 -15.78 -0.79 1.67
N ILE A 84 -16.37 -1.01 0.49
CA ILE A 84 -16.13 -0.19 -0.71
C ILE A 84 -16.54 1.26 -0.42
N PHE A 85 -17.70 1.46 0.18
CA PHE A 85 -18.20 2.80 0.51
C PHE A 85 -17.44 3.44 1.66
N LYS A 86 -17.09 2.65 2.69
CA LYS A 86 -16.25 3.15 3.80
C LYS A 86 -14.89 3.64 3.29
N ILE A 87 -14.27 2.92 2.39
CA ILE A 87 -12.99 3.32 1.78
C ILE A 87 -13.22 4.50 0.83
N GLY A 88 -14.17 4.39 -0.11
CA GLY A 88 -14.40 5.37 -1.16
C GLY A 88 -14.92 6.70 -0.64
N ILE A 89 -16.06 6.70 0.04
CA ILE A 89 -16.71 7.91 0.53
C ILE A 89 -16.14 8.33 1.88
N GLY A 90 -16.16 7.43 2.85
CA GLY A 90 -15.75 7.73 4.23
C GLY A 90 -14.25 8.07 4.38
N GLY A 91 -13.40 7.53 3.52
CA GLY A 91 -11.97 7.81 3.51
C GLY A 91 -11.58 8.75 2.37
N VAL A 92 -11.56 8.22 1.14
CA VAL A 92 -10.95 8.89 -0.02
C VAL A 92 -11.62 10.21 -0.34
N TRP A 93 -12.95 10.24 -0.45
CA TRP A 93 -13.69 11.43 -0.89
C TRP A 93 -13.58 12.58 0.12
N ILE A 94 -13.82 12.30 1.40
CA ILE A 94 -13.77 13.33 2.45
C ILE A 94 -12.38 13.95 2.54
N TYR A 95 -11.33 13.11 2.64
CA TYR A 95 -9.97 13.63 2.75
C TYR A 95 -9.47 14.29 1.47
N SER A 96 -9.90 13.80 0.29
CA SER A 96 -9.55 14.44 -0.98
C SER A 96 -10.09 15.87 -1.06
N ILE A 97 -11.34 16.08 -0.64
CA ILE A 97 -11.94 17.42 -0.64
C ILE A 97 -11.25 18.31 0.39
N ILE A 98 -11.19 17.89 1.66
CA ILE A 98 -10.63 18.74 2.72
C ILE A 98 -9.18 19.12 2.40
N PHE A 99 -8.30 18.13 2.24
CA PHE A 99 -6.86 18.37 2.06
C PHE A 99 -6.49 18.80 0.64
N GLY A 100 -7.28 18.42 -0.37
CA GLY A 100 -7.11 18.93 -1.73
C GLY A 100 -7.43 20.41 -1.84
N MET A 101 -8.51 20.89 -1.23
CA MET A 101 -8.86 22.31 -1.20
C MET A 101 -7.87 23.14 -0.38
N ILE A 102 -7.41 22.61 0.78
CA ILE A 102 -6.34 23.24 1.56
C ILE A 102 -5.07 23.35 0.73
N SER A 103 -4.68 22.30 0.02
CA SER A 103 -3.51 22.30 -0.85
C SER A 103 -3.61 23.34 -1.96
N LEU A 104 -4.76 23.45 -2.64
CA LEU A 104 -4.98 24.48 -3.65
C LEU A 104 -4.85 25.90 -3.09
N LYS A 105 -5.44 26.15 -1.92
CA LYS A 105 -5.34 27.46 -1.27
C LYS A 105 -3.90 27.79 -0.88
N LEU A 106 -3.16 26.85 -0.33
CA LEU A 106 -1.78 27.06 0.11
C LEU A 106 -0.79 27.10 -1.06
N SER A 107 -1.12 26.54 -2.24
CA SER A 107 -0.26 26.62 -3.41
C SER A 107 -0.06 28.06 -3.90
N GLY A 108 -1.05 28.93 -3.70
CA GLY A 108 -1.03 30.31 -4.18
C GLY A 108 -1.05 30.40 -5.71
N GLU A 109 -1.29 29.31 -6.41
CA GLU A 109 -1.39 29.24 -7.87
C GLU A 109 -2.86 29.46 -8.32
N ALA A 110 -3.04 29.83 -9.59
CA ALA A 110 -4.37 29.94 -10.18
C ALA A 110 -5.07 28.57 -10.13
N ILE A 111 -6.32 28.56 -9.63
CA ILE A 111 -7.09 27.31 -9.49
C ILE A 111 -7.64 26.91 -10.85
N LEU A 112 -7.15 25.81 -11.39
CA LEU A 112 -7.64 25.25 -12.65
C LEU A 112 -8.86 24.34 -12.41
N PRO A 113 -9.90 24.40 -13.26
CA PRO A 113 -11.08 23.52 -13.15
C PRO A 113 -10.73 22.03 -13.10
N ALA A 114 -9.72 21.59 -13.86
CA ALA A 114 -9.24 20.21 -13.87
C ALA A 114 -8.70 19.76 -12.50
N GLN A 115 -8.09 20.65 -11.70
CA GLN A 115 -7.62 20.34 -10.34
C GLN A 115 -8.82 20.13 -9.40
N VAL A 116 -9.85 20.98 -9.51
CA VAL A 116 -11.08 20.88 -8.72
C VAL A 116 -11.81 19.57 -9.03
N ILE A 117 -11.95 19.21 -10.31
CA ILE A 117 -12.55 17.94 -10.75
C ILE A 117 -11.80 16.74 -10.15
N LYS A 118 -10.47 16.76 -10.16
CA LYS A 118 -9.65 15.69 -9.55
C LYS A 118 -9.84 15.59 -8.03
N ILE A 119 -10.15 16.70 -7.36
CA ILE A 119 -10.41 16.71 -5.91
C ILE A 119 -11.80 16.18 -5.59
N ILE A 120 -12.81 16.58 -6.37
CA ILE A 120 -14.21 16.18 -6.15
C ILE A 120 -14.48 14.74 -6.60
N PHE A 121 -13.82 14.29 -7.68
CA PHE A 121 -14.00 12.94 -8.24
C PHE A 121 -12.72 12.12 -8.24
N PRO A 122 -12.09 11.90 -7.06
CA PRO A 122 -10.74 11.34 -6.96
C PRO A 122 -10.63 9.90 -7.49
N LEU A 123 -11.68 9.10 -7.38
CA LEU A 123 -11.71 7.71 -7.87
C LEU A 123 -11.89 7.66 -9.39
N ILE A 124 -12.78 8.50 -9.95
CA ILE A 124 -13.03 8.54 -11.40
C ILE A 124 -11.80 9.07 -12.14
N THR A 125 -11.16 10.09 -11.61
CA THR A 125 -9.98 10.73 -12.21
C THR A 125 -8.67 9.99 -11.94
N LYS A 126 -8.72 8.87 -11.23
CA LYS A 126 -7.55 8.07 -10.81
C LYS A 126 -6.50 8.91 -10.05
N LYS A 127 -6.91 9.96 -9.33
CA LYS A 127 -6.01 10.78 -8.51
C LYS A 127 -5.18 9.91 -7.57
N PHE A 128 -5.80 8.89 -6.98
CA PHE A 128 -5.15 7.91 -6.10
C PHE A 128 -5.07 6.55 -6.81
N TRP A 129 -4.10 6.37 -7.69
CA TRP A 129 -3.95 5.17 -8.51
C TRP A 129 -3.94 3.86 -7.68
N PHE A 130 -3.23 3.87 -6.53
CA PHE A 130 -3.17 2.71 -5.64
C PHE A 130 -4.56 2.31 -5.13
N ILE A 131 -5.36 3.29 -4.70
CA ILE A 131 -6.72 3.02 -4.18
C ILE A 131 -7.62 2.47 -5.28
N ASN A 132 -7.52 2.98 -6.51
CA ASN A 132 -8.29 2.47 -7.64
C ASN A 132 -7.96 0.99 -7.91
N SER A 133 -6.67 0.64 -8.00
CA SER A 133 -6.23 -0.74 -8.18
C SER A 133 -6.62 -1.62 -6.98
N TYR A 134 -6.51 -1.10 -5.76
CA TYR A 134 -6.90 -1.81 -4.55
C TYR A 134 -8.40 -2.08 -4.45
N LEU A 135 -9.25 -1.08 -4.74
CA LEU A 135 -10.71 -1.26 -4.74
C LEU A 135 -11.13 -2.24 -5.84
N THR A 136 -10.52 -2.16 -7.03
CA THR A 136 -10.76 -3.13 -8.10
C THR A 136 -10.37 -4.55 -7.64
N LEU A 137 -9.20 -4.73 -7.01
CA LEU A 137 -8.79 -6.01 -6.43
C LEU A 137 -9.79 -6.50 -5.37
N TYR A 138 -10.24 -5.60 -4.49
CA TYR A 138 -11.23 -5.95 -3.45
C TYR A 138 -12.55 -6.43 -4.06
N ILE A 139 -13.05 -5.75 -5.10
CA ILE A 139 -14.28 -6.15 -5.81
C ILE A 139 -14.12 -7.50 -6.50
N LEU A 140 -12.93 -7.79 -7.06
CA LEU A 140 -12.62 -9.07 -7.72
C LEU A 140 -12.31 -10.19 -6.71
N SER A 141 -12.04 -9.87 -5.46
CA SER A 141 -11.57 -10.86 -4.47
C SER A 141 -12.51 -12.05 -4.26
N PRO A 142 -13.85 -11.96 -4.33
CA PRO A 142 -14.71 -13.15 -4.23
C PRO A 142 -14.46 -14.15 -5.35
N ILE A 143 -14.32 -13.68 -6.58
CA ILE A 143 -14.05 -14.54 -7.75
C ILE A 143 -12.67 -15.16 -7.62
N LEU A 144 -11.66 -14.35 -7.26
CA LEU A 144 -10.29 -14.84 -7.05
C LEU A 144 -10.25 -15.90 -5.94
N ASN A 145 -10.95 -15.67 -4.83
CA ASN A 145 -11.00 -16.62 -3.71
C ASN A 145 -11.64 -17.95 -4.13
N LYS A 146 -12.76 -17.90 -4.85
CA LYS A 146 -13.43 -19.09 -5.38
C LYS A 146 -12.49 -19.89 -6.29
N THR A 147 -11.82 -19.23 -7.21
CA THR A 147 -10.83 -19.85 -8.12
C THR A 147 -9.67 -20.46 -7.34
N ILE A 148 -9.05 -19.69 -6.42
CA ILE A 148 -7.91 -20.15 -5.61
C ILE A 148 -8.29 -21.34 -4.72
N ASN A 149 -9.53 -21.40 -4.23
CA ASN A 149 -10.00 -22.50 -3.39
C ASN A 149 -10.33 -23.76 -4.18
N SER A 150 -10.64 -23.66 -5.48
CA SER A 150 -10.96 -24.80 -6.36
C SER A 150 -9.73 -25.47 -6.97
N ILE A 151 -8.56 -24.82 -7.02
CA ILE A 151 -7.36 -25.36 -7.65
C ILE A 151 -6.45 -26.09 -6.65
N SER A 152 -5.71 -27.10 -7.16
CA SER A 152 -4.71 -27.82 -6.36
C SER A 152 -3.50 -26.93 -6.02
N LYS A 153 -2.74 -27.33 -4.98
CA LYS A 153 -1.47 -26.65 -4.61
C LYS A 153 -0.51 -26.53 -5.78
N LYS A 154 -0.41 -27.58 -6.63
CA LYS A 154 0.47 -27.59 -7.82
C LYS A 154 -0.01 -26.59 -8.86
N MET A 155 -1.33 -26.56 -9.14
CA MET A 155 -1.92 -25.61 -10.09
C MET A 155 -1.79 -24.17 -9.60
N HIS A 156 -1.93 -23.91 -8.30
CA HIS A 156 -1.72 -22.61 -7.70
C HIS A 156 -0.27 -22.12 -7.90
N MET A 157 0.72 -22.99 -7.67
CA MET A 157 2.14 -22.66 -7.92
C MET A 157 2.42 -22.44 -9.41
N TYR A 158 1.85 -23.27 -10.30
CA TYR A 158 1.95 -23.08 -11.74
C TYR A 158 1.43 -21.70 -12.16
N LEU A 159 0.27 -21.28 -11.65
CA LEU A 159 -0.30 -19.97 -11.93
C LEU A 159 0.63 -18.84 -11.48
N ILE A 160 1.24 -18.94 -10.29
CA ILE A 160 2.23 -17.98 -9.79
C ILE A 160 3.41 -17.88 -10.75
N ILE A 161 3.99 -19.01 -11.15
CA ILE A 161 5.17 -19.04 -12.04
C ILE A 161 4.85 -18.40 -13.40
N VAL A 162 3.71 -18.77 -14.00
CA VAL A 162 3.29 -18.22 -15.29
C VAL A 162 3.09 -16.71 -15.20
N MET A 163 2.36 -16.23 -14.20
CA MET A 163 2.15 -14.78 -14.02
C MET A 163 3.46 -14.04 -13.73
N PHE A 164 4.35 -14.62 -12.92
CA PHE A 164 5.64 -14.03 -12.61
C PHE A 164 6.53 -13.90 -13.87
N ILE A 165 6.57 -14.93 -14.72
CA ILE A 165 7.33 -14.88 -15.97
C ILE A 165 6.75 -13.82 -16.91
N LEU A 166 5.43 -13.81 -17.11
CA LEU A 166 4.77 -12.94 -18.10
C LEU A 166 4.72 -11.47 -17.67
N PHE A 167 4.41 -11.19 -16.41
CA PHE A 167 4.14 -9.83 -15.92
C PHE A 167 5.25 -9.22 -15.06
N SER A 168 6.26 -10.00 -14.72
CA SER A 168 7.41 -9.53 -13.95
C SER A 168 8.69 -9.67 -14.75
N VAL A 169 9.17 -10.88 -15.02
CA VAL A 169 10.45 -11.11 -15.71
C VAL A 169 10.45 -10.49 -17.11
N ARG A 170 9.43 -10.81 -17.91
CA ARG A 170 9.32 -10.30 -19.28
C ARG A 170 9.26 -8.76 -19.33
N THR A 171 8.48 -8.12 -18.46
CA THR A 171 8.34 -6.66 -18.43
C THR A 171 9.62 -5.94 -18.01
N THR A 172 10.46 -6.59 -17.21
CA THR A 172 11.75 -6.01 -16.79
C THR A 172 12.81 -6.14 -17.88
N ILE A 173 12.85 -7.27 -18.60
CA ILE A 173 13.88 -7.56 -19.61
C ILE A 173 13.59 -6.82 -20.92
N PHE A 174 12.33 -6.87 -21.42
CA PHE A 174 11.97 -6.31 -22.71
C PHE A 174 11.52 -4.85 -22.65
N PRO A 175 11.52 -4.10 -23.77
CA PRO A 175 11.01 -2.74 -23.82
C PRO A 175 9.56 -2.62 -23.32
N MET A 176 9.23 -1.48 -22.68
CA MET A 176 7.86 -1.23 -22.14
C MET A 176 6.77 -1.34 -23.21
N THR A 177 7.09 -0.98 -24.45
CA THR A 177 6.18 -1.09 -25.61
C THR A 177 5.75 -2.53 -25.91
N TRP A 178 6.53 -3.53 -25.47
CA TRP A 178 6.22 -4.95 -25.62
C TRP A 178 5.61 -5.55 -24.34
N SER A 179 5.44 -4.74 -23.32
CA SER A 179 4.87 -5.18 -22.03
C SER A 179 3.35 -5.30 -22.13
N GLN A 180 2.82 -6.35 -21.51
CA GLN A 180 1.37 -6.50 -21.29
C GLN A 180 0.88 -5.69 -20.07
N ASP A 181 1.78 -5.19 -19.24
CA ASP A 181 1.51 -4.26 -18.15
C ASP A 181 2.45 -3.04 -18.25
N PRO A 182 2.12 -2.06 -19.12
CA PRO A 182 2.96 -0.87 -19.31
C PRO A 182 2.91 0.10 -18.13
N SER A 183 2.11 -0.22 -17.09
CA SER A 183 1.96 0.64 -15.91
C SER A 183 3.15 0.58 -14.94
N GLY A 184 4.16 -0.23 -15.19
CA GLY A 184 5.27 -0.43 -14.25
C GLY A 184 4.83 -1.09 -12.94
N GLY A 185 3.74 -1.87 -12.99
CA GLY A 185 3.18 -2.57 -11.84
C GLY A 185 2.14 -1.77 -11.04
N MET A 186 1.73 -0.59 -11.51
CA MET A 186 0.66 0.19 -10.88
C MET A 186 -0.74 -0.34 -11.23
N GLY A 187 -0.85 -1.26 -12.21
CA GLY A 187 -2.10 -1.80 -12.71
C GLY A 187 -2.64 -2.98 -11.90
N ILE A 188 -3.90 -3.33 -12.21
CA ILE A 188 -4.62 -4.43 -11.54
C ILE A 188 -3.95 -5.80 -11.74
N ILE A 189 -3.26 -6.02 -12.86
CA ILE A 189 -2.61 -7.30 -13.17
C ILE A 189 -1.55 -7.65 -12.14
N THR A 190 -0.67 -6.70 -11.82
CA THR A 190 0.35 -6.86 -10.77
C THR A 190 -0.29 -7.08 -9.40
N PHE A 191 -1.37 -6.37 -9.07
CA PHE A 191 -2.08 -6.56 -7.81
C PHE A 191 -2.70 -7.96 -7.69
N ILE A 192 -3.29 -8.48 -8.78
CA ILE A 192 -3.81 -9.87 -8.83
C ILE A 192 -2.66 -10.87 -8.66
N MET A 193 -1.53 -10.68 -9.34
CA MET A 193 -0.36 -11.54 -9.22
C MET A 193 0.15 -11.61 -7.77
N ILE A 194 0.33 -10.46 -7.13
CA ILE A 194 0.77 -10.39 -5.73
C ILE A 194 -0.29 -10.98 -4.78
N TYR A 195 -1.59 -10.78 -5.08
CA TYR A 195 -2.68 -11.40 -4.32
C TYR A 195 -2.63 -12.91 -4.37
N ILE A 196 -2.39 -13.51 -5.55
CA ILE A 196 -2.27 -14.96 -5.73
C ILE A 196 -1.03 -15.47 -4.98
N MET A 197 0.10 -14.74 -4.99
CA MET A 197 1.29 -15.09 -4.19
C MET A 197 0.98 -15.03 -2.68
N ALA A 198 0.32 -13.99 -2.21
CA ALA A 198 -0.07 -13.82 -0.82
C ALA A 198 -1.03 -14.93 -0.33
N SER A 199 -1.98 -15.32 -1.19
CA SER A 199 -2.92 -16.39 -0.91
C SER A 199 -2.23 -17.76 -0.82
N TRP A 200 -1.20 -17.99 -1.65
CA TRP A 200 -0.37 -19.20 -1.55
C TRP A 200 0.40 -19.24 -0.23
N ILE A 201 0.99 -18.11 0.18
CA ILE A 201 1.66 -17.99 1.48
C ILE A 201 0.67 -18.30 2.60
N ARG A 202 -0.56 -17.79 2.54
CA ARG A 202 -1.59 -18.03 3.55
C ARG A 202 -1.97 -19.49 3.67
N LYS A 203 -2.13 -20.18 2.54
CA LYS A 203 -2.63 -21.58 2.50
C LYS A 203 -1.54 -22.62 2.77
N TYR A 204 -0.30 -22.36 2.35
CA TYR A 204 0.69 -23.43 2.26
C TYR A 204 2.03 -23.13 2.94
N TYR A 205 2.32 -21.87 3.26
CA TYR A 205 3.58 -21.54 3.93
C TYR A 205 3.53 -21.91 5.41
N GLN A 206 4.53 -22.65 5.86
CA GLN A 206 4.70 -22.96 7.27
C GLN A 206 5.58 -21.91 7.93
N ILE A 207 5.05 -21.25 8.97
CA ILE A 207 5.82 -20.26 9.74
C ILE A 207 6.90 -21.00 10.52
N LYS A 208 8.15 -20.65 10.24
CA LYS A 208 9.34 -21.20 10.88
C LYS A 208 10.24 -20.03 11.28
N ASN A 209 11.17 -20.25 12.23
CA ASN A 209 12.07 -19.18 12.70
C ASN A 209 13.17 -18.84 11.66
N HIS A 210 12.77 -18.39 10.48
CA HIS A 210 13.67 -18.02 9.37
C HIS A 210 13.88 -16.50 9.23
N VAL A 211 13.76 -15.75 10.32
CA VAL A 211 13.88 -14.27 10.34
C VAL A 211 15.18 -13.79 9.70
N LYS A 212 16.33 -14.44 10.03
CA LYS A 212 17.64 -14.08 9.48
C LYS A 212 17.74 -14.32 7.98
N ILE A 213 17.15 -15.40 7.49
CA ILE A 213 17.16 -15.76 6.05
C ILE A 213 16.40 -14.71 5.26
N TRP A 214 15.15 -14.42 5.68
CA TRP A 214 14.32 -13.43 5.00
C TRP A 214 14.89 -12.01 5.09
N GLY A 215 15.52 -11.67 6.23
CA GLY A 215 16.26 -10.41 6.37
C GLY A 215 17.46 -10.32 5.43
N GLY A 216 18.22 -11.41 5.29
CA GLY A 216 19.36 -11.48 4.36
C GLY A 216 18.92 -11.34 2.90
N ILE A 217 17.82 -12.02 2.48
CA ILE A 217 17.29 -11.89 1.13
C ILE A 217 16.80 -10.45 0.87
N TYR A 218 16.12 -9.84 1.82
CA TYR A 218 15.69 -8.44 1.71
C TYR A 218 16.88 -7.50 1.47
N ILE A 219 17.93 -7.60 2.29
CA ILE A 219 19.16 -6.79 2.13
C ILE A 219 19.84 -7.06 0.79
N LEU A 220 19.92 -8.31 0.36
CA LEU A 220 20.49 -8.66 -0.94
C LEU A 220 19.72 -8.02 -2.09
N CYS A 221 18.38 -8.01 -2.04
CA CYS A 221 17.56 -7.33 -3.04
C CYS A 221 17.80 -5.81 -3.05
N VAL A 222 17.86 -5.16 -1.89
CA VAL A 222 18.20 -3.72 -1.78
C VAL A 222 19.55 -3.44 -2.43
N LEU A 223 20.58 -4.23 -2.11
CA LEU A 223 21.90 -4.07 -2.71
C LEU A 223 21.86 -4.28 -4.23
N THR A 224 21.13 -5.28 -4.71
CA THR A 224 20.94 -5.54 -6.15
C THR A 224 20.30 -4.35 -6.85
N LEU A 225 19.27 -3.72 -6.26
CA LEU A 225 18.63 -2.53 -6.81
C LEU A 225 19.62 -1.36 -6.90
N VAL A 226 20.35 -1.06 -5.83
CA VAL A 226 21.34 0.03 -5.82
C VAL A 226 22.43 -0.23 -6.84
N LEU A 227 23.00 -1.43 -6.89
CA LEU A 227 24.03 -1.79 -7.85
C LEU A 227 23.51 -1.72 -9.29
N SER A 228 22.30 -2.22 -9.57
CA SER A 228 21.70 -2.12 -10.90
C SER A 228 21.56 -0.66 -11.36
N LYS A 229 21.20 0.23 -10.44
CA LYS A 229 21.09 1.67 -10.75
C LYS A 229 22.45 2.27 -11.09
N VAL A 230 23.47 2.01 -10.27
CA VAL A 230 24.84 2.51 -10.49
C VAL A 230 25.39 1.98 -11.81
N ILE A 231 25.31 0.65 -12.03
CA ILE A 231 25.83 0.02 -13.26
C ILE A 231 25.13 0.60 -14.50
N MET A 232 23.80 0.73 -14.49
CA MET A 232 23.06 1.24 -15.65
C MET A 232 23.37 2.71 -15.96
N ILE A 233 23.74 3.51 -14.97
CA ILE A 233 24.21 4.88 -15.16
C ILE A 233 25.61 4.87 -15.79
N GLU A 234 26.53 4.06 -15.27
CA GLU A 234 27.91 3.98 -15.76
C GLU A 234 28.01 3.52 -17.22
N ILE A 235 27.15 2.58 -17.63
CA ILE A 235 27.13 2.10 -19.02
C ILE A 235 26.26 2.97 -19.95
N GLY A 236 25.73 4.11 -19.47
CA GLY A 236 24.89 5.03 -20.26
C GLY A 236 23.47 4.50 -20.55
N ALA A 237 23.01 3.44 -19.90
CA ALA A 237 21.70 2.81 -20.10
C ALA A 237 20.60 3.44 -19.21
N LEU A 238 20.52 4.76 -19.17
CA LEU A 238 19.64 5.52 -18.28
C LEU A 238 18.16 5.12 -18.40
N ASN A 239 17.68 4.83 -19.60
CA ASN A 239 16.28 4.43 -19.85
C ASN A 239 15.95 3.07 -19.19
N TYR A 240 16.93 2.24 -18.94
CA TYR A 240 16.76 0.95 -18.26
C TYR A 240 17.00 1.02 -16.76
N SER A 241 17.66 2.07 -16.26
CA SER A 241 18.06 2.18 -14.85
C SER A 241 16.88 2.20 -13.87
N THR A 242 15.69 2.63 -14.29
CA THR A 242 14.49 2.69 -13.46
C THR A 242 13.62 1.44 -13.55
N LYS A 243 13.83 0.55 -14.55
CA LYS A 243 13.01 -0.66 -14.73
C LYS A 243 13.10 -1.63 -13.55
N PHE A 244 14.29 -1.74 -12.96
CA PHE A 244 14.49 -2.58 -11.79
C PHE A 244 13.72 -2.09 -10.56
N TYR A 245 13.40 -0.80 -10.49
CA TYR A 245 12.61 -0.17 -9.42
C TYR A 245 11.11 -0.14 -9.68
N MET A 246 10.61 -0.79 -10.74
CA MET A 246 9.17 -0.92 -10.97
C MET A 246 8.54 -1.90 -9.98
N TYR A 247 7.28 -1.67 -9.58
CA TYR A 247 6.57 -2.53 -8.63
C TYR A 247 6.44 -3.98 -9.10
N ASN A 248 6.41 -4.22 -10.41
CA ASN A 248 6.38 -5.55 -10.99
C ASN A 248 7.78 -6.13 -11.32
N SER A 249 8.87 -5.44 -10.98
CA SER A 249 10.22 -5.98 -11.13
C SER A 249 10.40 -7.25 -10.29
N PRO A 250 11.07 -8.31 -10.81
CA PRO A 250 11.34 -9.52 -10.06
C PRO A 250 12.06 -9.27 -8.73
N VAL A 251 13.02 -8.35 -8.72
CA VAL A 251 13.78 -8.00 -7.52
C VAL A 251 12.86 -7.36 -6.47
N VAL A 252 12.02 -6.40 -6.87
CA VAL A 252 11.08 -5.72 -5.97
C VAL A 252 10.00 -6.68 -5.45
N ILE A 253 9.53 -7.65 -6.26
CA ILE A 253 8.57 -8.66 -5.81
C ILE A 253 9.21 -9.59 -4.78
N ILE A 254 10.43 -10.11 -5.05
CA ILE A 254 11.16 -10.99 -4.12
C ILE A 254 11.46 -10.23 -2.82
N GLU A 255 11.88 -8.99 -2.93
CA GLU A 255 12.14 -8.09 -1.80
C GLU A 255 10.89 -7.88 -0.94
N SER A 256 9.74 -7.62 -1.58
CA SER A 256 8.45 -7.44 -0.90
C SER A 256 8.01 -8.68 -0.15
N ILE A 257 8.12 -9.86 -0.78
CA ILE A 257 7.82 -11.16 -0.16
C ILE A 257 8.76 -11.42 1.01
N SER A 258 10.06 -11.12 0.84
CA SER A 258 11.06 -11.33 1.89
C SER A 258 10.79 -10.47 3.12
N LEU A 259 10.46 -9.19 2.92
CA LEU A 259 10.08 -8.29 4.01
C LEU A 259 8.79 -8.75 4.69
N PHE A 260 7.79 -9.18 3.94
CA PHE A 260 6.54 -9.72 4.50
C PHE A 260 6.81 -10.98 5.33
N LEU A 261 7.59 -11.93 4.82
CA LEU A 261 7.93 -13.18 5.51
C LEU A 261 8.84 -12.94 6.72
N LEU A 262 9.73 -11.96 6.68
CA LEU A 262 10.52 -11.52 7.82
C LEU A 262 9.61 -11.17 9.01
N PHE A 263 8.57 -10.35 8.78
CA PHE A 263 7.64 -9.94 9.84
C PHE A 263 6.69 -11.08 10.25
N LEU A 264 6.26 -11.91 9.30
CA LEU A 264 5.38 -13.05 9.58
C LEU A 264 6.05 -14.10 10.48
N ASN A 265 7.38 -14.29 10.35
CA ASN A 265 8.15 -15.26 11.11
C ASN A 265 8.68 -14.73 12.47
N ARG A 266 8.43 -13.46 12.82
CA ARG A 266 8.83 -12.91 14.12
C ARG A 266 7.98 -13.46 15.25
N LYS A 267 8.58 -13.52 16.44
CA LYS A 267 7.83 -13.84 17.67
C LYS A 267 6.67 -12.86 17.85
N PRO A 268 5.46 -13.34 18.24
CA PRO A 268 4.31 -12.47 18.42
C PRO A 268 4.54 -11.35 19.42
N ILE A 269 4.13 -10.13 19.07
CA ILE A 269 4.10 -8.99 20.01
C ILE A 269 2.78 -9.07 20.76
N ASN A 270 2.83 -9.09 22.08
CA ASN A 270 1.68 -9.22 22.97
C ASN A 270 1.57 -8.04 23.94
N GLY A 271 0.48 -7.98 24.70
CA GLY A 271 0.26 -7.03 25.79
C GLY A 271 0.00 -5.59 25.32
N ARG A 272 0.44 -4.61 26.11
CA ARG A 272 0.17 -3.19 25.89
C ARG A 272 0.74 -2.68 24.56
N SER A 273 1.94 -3.13 24.19
CA SER A 273 2.57 -2.76 22.91
C SER A 273 1.75 -3.21 21.70
N SER A 274 1.19 -4.42 21.73
CA SER A 274 0.28 -4.92 20.69
C SER A 274 -0.93 -3.99 20.49
N ASN A 275 -1.55 -3.55 21.59
CA ASN A 275 -2.72 -2.67 21.54
C ASN A 275 -2.39 -1.30 20.93
N ILE A 276 -1.23 -0.71 21.28
CA ILE A 276 -0.78 0.57 20.72
C ILE A 276 -0.52 0.43 19.22
N ILE A 277 0.26 -0.57 18.81
CA ILE A 277 0.58 -0.85 17.40
C ILE A 277 -0.70 -1.05 16.58
N ASN A 278 -1.61 -1.91 17.07
CA ASN A 278 -2.85 -2.19 16.37
C ASN A 278 -3.74 -0.94 16.24
N LYS A 279 -3.73 -0.04 17.23
CA LYS A 279 -4.44 1.22 17.18
C LYS A 279 -3.83 2.19 16.16
N MET A 280 -2.51 2.31 16.13
CA MET A 280 -1.82 3.17 15.16
C MET A 280 -1.99 2.68 13.72
N ALA A 281 -1.84 1.38 13.48
CA ALA A 281 -1.96 0.78 12.16
C ALA A 281 -3.33 0.96 11.49
N GLN A 282 -4.39 1.17 12.26
CA GLN A 282 -5.74 1.43 11.73
C GLN A 282 -5.80 2.74 10.92
N HIS A 283 -4.92 3.69 11.20
CA HIS A 283 -4.88 5.01 10.57
C HIS A 283 -3.96 5.08 9.34
N SER A 284 -3.23 3.99 9.01
CA SER A 284 -2.27 3.94 7.88
C SER A 284 -2.91 4.28 6.53
N PHE A 285 -4.15 3.85 6.31
CA PHE A 285 -4.88 4.14 5.07
C PHE A 285 -5.19 5.63 4.92
N SER A 286 -5.68 6.27 5.98
CA SER A 286 -5.99 7.71 5.99
C SER A 286 -4.71 8.53 5.82
N CYS A 287 -3.60 8.08 6.39
CA CYS A 287 -2.29 8.70 6.22
C CYS A 287 -1.91 8.78 4.74
N TYR A 288 -2.09 7.68 3.96
CA TYR A 288 -1.83 7.70 2.52
C TYR A 288 -2.63 8.79 1.79
N ILE A 289 -3.91 8.95 2.08
CA ILE A 289 -4.76 9.90 1.36
C ILE A 289 -4.47 11.35 1.75
N ILE A 290 -4.29 11.59 3.05
CA ILE A 290 -4.05 12.94 3.58
C ILE A 290 -2.74 13.51 3.03
N HIS A 291 -1.61 12.79 3.21
CA HIS A 291 -0.31 13.31 2.76
C HIS A 291 -0.26 13.43 1.23
N PHE A 292 -0.81 12.46 0.48
CA PHE A 292 -0.84 12.50 -0.97
C PHE A 292 -1.64 13.70 -1.50
N SER A 293 -2.70 14.10 -0.83
CA SER A 293 -3.51 15.27 -1.21
C SER A 293 -2.75 16.59 -1.04
N MET A 294 -1.69 16.61 -0.23
CA MET A 294 -0.90 17.81 0.08
C MET A 294 0.53 17.77 -0.46
N LEU A 295 0.92 16.76 -1.23
CA LEU A 295 2.30 16.52 -1.65
C LEU A 295 2.97 17.73 -2.28
N SER A 296 2.28 18.42 -3.21
CA SER A 296 2.82 19.56 -3.91
C SER A 296 3.20 20.70 -2.95
N VAL A 297 2.37 20.95 -1.93
CA VAL A 297 2.62 22.01 -0.94
C VAL A 297 3.64 21.58 0.10
N LEU A 298 3.55 20.31 0.56
CA LEU A 298 4.44 19.79 1.58
C LEU A 298 5.91 19.91 1.16
N PHE A 299 6.27 19.38 0.00
CA PHE A 299 7.66 19.27 -0.43
C PHE A 299 8.18 20.39 -1.31
N THR A 300 7.34 21.40 -1.64
CA THR A 300 7.80 22.61 -2.34
C THR A 300 7.80 23.85 -1.46
N LYS A 301 6.85 23.95 -0.50
CA LYS A 301 6.69 25.17 0.31
C LYS A 301 6.96 24.97 1.80
N ILE A 302 6.52 23.84 2.38
CA ILE A 302 6.64 23.60 3.83
C ILE A 302 7.98 22.96 4.17
N ILE A 303 8.38 21.95 3.40
CA ILE A 303 9.62 21.19 3.59
C ILE A 303 10.39 21.20 2.26
N PRO A 304 11.12 22.28 1.94
CA PRO A 304 11.83 22.39 0.67
C PRO A 304 13.08 21.49 0.67
N LEU A 305 12.85 20.19 0.57
CA LEU A 305 13.89 19.16 0.65
C LEU A 305 14.91 19.31 -0.49
N ASP A 306 14.49 19.77 -1.67
CA ASP A 306 15.32 20.05 -2.83
C ASP A 306 16.51 20.96 -2.51
N LYS A 307 16.34 21.94 -1.63
CA LYS A 307 17.41 22.85 -1.19
C LYS A 307 18.52 22.19 -0.39
N TYR A 308 18.23 21.04 0.21
CA TYR A 308 19.17 20.34 1.12
C TYR A 308 19.71 19.04 0.53
N VAL A 309 19.25 18.66 -0.65
CA VAL A 309 19.63 17.40 -1.31
C VAL A 309 21.15 17.26 -1.46
N HIS A 310 21.86 18.35 -1.84
CA HIS A 310 23.33 18.35 -1.99
C HIS A 310 24.07 18.17 -0.66
N ARG A 311 23.44 18.44 0.48
CA ARG A 311 23.97 18.13 1.81
C ARG A 311 23.38 16.82 2.29
N VAL A 312 23.91 15.70 1.79
CA VAL A 312 23.30 14.35 1.93
C VAL A 312 22.84 14.03 3.34
N SER A 313 23.67 14.21 4.36
CA SER A 313 23.29 13.94 5.75
C SER A 313 22.09 14.76 6.20
N VAL A 314 22.07 16.06 5.87
CA VAL A 314 20.95 16.96 6.20
C VAL A 314 19.70 16.56 5.42
N GLY A 315 19.82 16.32 4.12
CA GLY A 315 18.70 15.90 3.26
C GLY A 315 18.07 14.58 3.71
N VAL A 316 18.87 13.59 4.05
CA VAL A 316 18.39 12.29 4.57
C VAL A 316 17.69 12.46 5.93
N ILE A 317 18.31 13.17 6.87
CA ILE A 317 17.71 13.41 8.19
C ILE A 317 16.38 14.17 8.02
N LEU A 318 16.35 15.21 7.20
CA LEU A 318 15.14 15.99 6.94
C LEU A 318 14.04 15.14 6.31
N ALA A 319 14.37 14.28 5.34
CA ALA A 319 13.42 13.35 4.74
C ALA A 319 12.82 12.39 5.78
N LEU A 320 13.66 11.77 6.62
CA LEU A 320 13.21 10.82 7.64
C LEU A 320 12.38 11.51 8.74
N VAL A 321 12.82 12.67 9.22
CA VAL A 321 12.05 13.46 10.22
C VAL A 321 10.71 13.90 9.64
N SER A 322 10.69 14.33 8.38
CA SER A 322 9.45 14.69 7.68
C SER A 322 8.46 13.53 7.65
N CYS A 323 8.92 12.32 7.37
CA CYS A 323 8.06 11.13 7.38
C CYS A 323 7.40 10.92 8.74
N ILE A 324 8.14 11.07 9.83
CA ILE A 324 7.62 10.92 11.21
C ILE A 324 6.57 12.00 11.50
N VAL A 325 6.88 13.26 11.22
CA VAL A 325 5.98 14.39 11.48
C VAL A 325 4.69 14.27 10.68
N ILE A 326 4.80 13.97 9.38
CA ILE A 326 3.64 13.78 8.50
C ILE A 326 2.77 12.62 8.99
N PHE A 327 3.39 11.49 9.35
CA PHE A 327 2.67 10.33 9.86
C PHE A 327 1.89 10.64 11.13
N LEU A 328 2.53 11.27 12.11
CA LEU A 328 1.89 11.65 13.38
C LEU A 328 0.75 12.64 13.16
N PHE A 329 0.94 13.64 12.30
CA PHE A 329 -0.11 14.57 11.91
C PHE A 329 -1.31 13.86 11.28
N CYS A 330 -1.09 12.96 10.34
CA CYS A 330 -2.15 12.21 9.69
C CYS A 330 -2.93 11.32 10.66
N ILE A 331 -2.22 10.65 11.60
CA ILE A 331 -2.88 9.87 12.66
C ILE A 331 -3.76 10.76 13.53
N MET A 332 -3.25 11.91 13.96
CA MET A 332 -4.02 12.84 14.79
C MET A 332 -5.31 13.29 14.08
N VAL A 333 -5.21 13.67 12.82
CA VAL A 333 -6.36 14.07 12.00
C VAL A 333 -7.38 12.94 11.88
N ASP A 334 -6.94 11.72 11.56
CA ASP A 334 -7.85 10.59 11.40
C ASP A 334 -8.47 10.13 12.72
N MET A 335 -7.76 10.25 13.83
CA MET A 335 -8.31 10.02 15.18
C MET A 335 -9.41 11.01 15.51
N LEU A 336 -9.23 12.30 15.19
CA LEU A 336 -10.27 13.33 15.39
C LEU A 336 -11.51 13.01 14.55
N LYS A 337 -11.35 12.72 13.25
CA LYS A 337 -12.44 12.31 12.38
C LYS A 337 -13.18 11.09 12.91
N THR A 338 -12.45 10.04 13.29
CA THR A 338 -13.05 8.79 13.80
C THR A 338 -13.86 9.04 15.09
N ASN A 339 -13.41 9.94 15.95
CA ASN A 339 -14.14 10.31 17.17
C ASN A 339 -15.39 11.11 16.85
N LEU A 340 -15.37 12.00 15.86
CA LEU A 340 -16.56 12.71 15.38
C LEU A 340 -17.55 11.73 14.76
N GLU A 341 -17.12 10.84 13.88
CA GLU A 341 -17.97 9.82 13.26
C GLU A 341 -18.71 8.97 14.29
N LYS A 342 -18.03 8.54 15.37
CA LYS A 342 -18.68 7.77 16.45
C LYS A 342 -19.82 8.53 17.14
N ARG A 343 -19.74 9.86 17.23
CA ARG A 343 -20.81 10.67 17.84
C ARG A 343 -22.05 10.74 16.96
N TYR A 344 -21.88 10.73 15.63
CA TYR A 344 -22.96 10.88 14.66
C TYR A 344 -23.43 9.56 14.05
N ILE A 345 -22.73 8.45 14.29
CA ILE A 345 -23.02 7.15 13.64
C ILE A 345 -24.45 6.68 13.96
N ALA A 346 -24.92 6.86 15.18
CA ALA A 346 -26.27 6.47 15.60
C ALA A 346 -27.36 7.26 14.83
N LEU A 347 -27.11 8.55 14.56
CA LEU A 347 -28.02 9.39 13.77
C LEU A 347 -28.05 8.93 12.31
N ILE A 348 -26.87 8.64 11.74
CA ILE A 348 -26.74 8.14 10.36
C ILE A 348 -27.42 6.78 10.21
N GLU A 349 -27.21 5.86 11.15
CA GLU A 349 -27.78 4.51 11.13
C GLU A 349 -29.30 4.48 11.33
N SER A 350 -29.86 5.48 12.00
CA SER A 350 -31.32 5.63 12.16
C SER A 350 -32.03 6.04 10.88
N HIS A 351 -31.31 6.68 9.94
CA HIS A 351 -31.92 7.28 8.74
C HIS A 351 -32.38 6.22 7.73
N LYS A 352 -33.54 6.44 7.11
CA LYS A 352 -34.15 5.51 6.14
C LYS A 352 -33.22 5.18 4.96
N SER A 353 -32.51 6.19 4.45
CA SER A 353 -31.57 6.02 3.33
C SER A 353 -30.41 5.11 3.68
N TYR A 354 -29.88 5.18 4.92
CA TYR A 354 -28.83 4.28 5.38
C TYR A 354 -29.32 2.83 5.48
N LYS A 355 -30.55 2.63 6.00
CA LYS A 355 -31.16 1.29 6.08
C LYS A 355 -31.37 0.68 4.70
N ALA A 356 -31.86 1.48 3.73
CA ALA A 356 -32.00 1.04 2.34
C ALA A 356 -30.66 0.67 1.71
N TYR A 357 -29.64 1.51 1.88
CA TYR A 357 -28.27 1.25 1.47
C TYR A 357 -27.71 -0.05 2.07
N MET A 358 -27.86 -0.27 3.38
CA MET A 358 -27.40 -1.49 4.03
C MET A 358 -28.10 -2.75 3.53
N LYS A 359 -29.37 -2.65 3.14
CA LYS A 359 -30.11 -3.74 2.49
C LYS A 359 -29.51 -4.11 1.13
N ILE A 360 -29.10 -3.12 0.34
CA ILE A 360 -28.39 -3.33 -0.94
C ILE A 360 -27.03 -3.99 -0.68
N CYS A 361 -26.24 -3.48 0.27
CA CYS A 361 -24.96 -4.09 0.63
C CYS A 361 -25.12 -5.56 1.03
N LYS A 362 -26.13 -5.87 1.85
CA LYS A 362 -26.38 -7.26 2.29
C LYS A 362 -26.65 -8.19 1.11
N LYS A 363 -27.47 -7.74 0.14
CA LYS A 363 -27.73 -8.52 -1.08
C LYS A 363 -26.44 -8.78 -1.88
N TRP A 364 -25.56 -7.79 -2.03
CA TRP A 364 -24.27 -7.97 -2.68
C TRP A 364 -23.34 -8.89 -1.89
N ASP A 365 -23.34 -8.81 -0.56
CA ASP A 365 -22.58 -9.70 0.32
C ASP A 365 -23.03 -11.16 0.15
N GLU A 366 -24.32 -11.42 0.04
CA GLU A 366 -24.90 -12.74 -0.19
C GLU A 366 -24.42 -13.31 -1.54
N ILE A 367 -24.55 -12.55 -2.64
CA ILE A 367 -24.10 -12.96 -3.97
C ILE A 367 -22.58 -13.22 -4.00
N ALA A 368 -21.79 -12.30 -3.46
CA ALA A 368 -20.34 -12.37 -3.53
C ALA A 368 -19.74 -13.51 -2.67
N ASN A 369 -20.45 -13.94 -1.61
CA ASN A 369 -20.01 -15.02 -0.73
C ASN A 369 -20.72 -16.36 -1.02
N GLU A 370 -21.51 -16.44 -2.08
CA GLU A 370 -22.20 -17.69 -2.46
C GLU A 370 -21.18 -18.75 -2.88
N GLY A 371 -21.19 -19.87 -2.15
CA GLY A 371 -20.27 -20.99 -2.40
C GLY A 371 -18.86 -20.82 -1.81
N ASN A 372 -18.67 -19.89 -0.85
CA ASN A 372 -17.45 -19.73 -0.04
C ASN A 372 -17.66 -20.27 1.38
#